data_0f489da2593303a10015ce0cdea5c97a
#
_entry.id   0f489da2593303a10015ce0cdea5c97a
#
_cell.length_a   1.000
_cell.length_b   1.000
_cell.length_c   1.000
_cell.angle_alpha   90.00
_cell.angle_beta   90.00
_cell.angle_gamma   90.00
#
_symmetry.space_group_name_H-M   'P 1'
#
loop_
_entity.id
_entity.type
_entity.pdbx_description
1 polymer ?
#
loop_
_entity_poly.entity_id
_entity_poly.type
_entity_poly.pdbx_seq_one_letter_code
_entity_poly.pdbx_strand_id
1 'polypeptide(L)'
;MYGKAFAPEYQGALTTLSVNSSLTDVLAAGTEQLRAAERAGQHGEAARSGLAVAEAHRRLGQIGDADRAWKASYRAAREADDTGAMAWALWSGGTLARQRGAFPLARRLLQLAADLGERGGDIVVRGYSLAGLAETGRIQGDYEAVHRLHEQLLAEARRRGEARHTVWALEGIAQIHRNTGSYDTAFALFEEAAEIAARAEDRRGHAWALRGLADIVSVRDGDVERALALLSEAEASCRAMKLSSALAYNHKMRGNVLYRAGRYAEARDLYEQALAEFREMSEPRGEALSRLGLAKSLAQLGRDRSETAAELAELAGVLERIGLRHAREMVARAQQEFGVDESAMAGAGAVGVR
;
A
#
# COMPACT_ATOMS: atom_id res chain seq x y z
N MET A 1 -26.05 7.80 -5.75
CA MET A 1 -25.95 6.31 -5.80
C MET A 1 -24.63 6.01 -6.49
N TYR A 2 -23.78 5.20 -5.88
CA TYR A 2 -22.50 4.82 -6.48
C TYR A 2 -22.71 3.71 -7.51
N GLY A 3 -22.07 3.83 -8.69
CA GLY A 3 -22.00 2.74 -9.66
C GLY A 3 -21.16 1.57 -9.14
N LYS A 4 -21.21 0.43 -9.86
CA LYS A 4 -20.33 -0.70 -9.53
C LYS A 4 -18.88 -0.26 -9.67
N ALA A 5 -18.02 -0.69 -8.74
CA ALA A 5 -16.59 -0.33 -8.72
C ALA A 5 -15.81 -0.75 -9.98
N PHE A 6 -16.45 -1.53 -10.84
CA PHE A 6 -15.88 -2.15 -12.03
C PHE A 6 -16.65 -1.83 -13.30
N ALA A 7 -17.45 -0.77 -13.29
CA ALA A 7 -18.03 -0.28 -14.54
C ALA A 7 -16.90 0.02 -15.53
N PRO A 8 -16.99 -0.45 -16.80
CA PRO A 8 -15.92 -0.31 -17.79
C PRO A 8 -15.41 1.12 -17.95
N GLU A 9 -16.29 2.10 -17.81
CA GLU A 9 -16.01 3.53 -17.90
C GLU A 9 -15.05 4.04 -16.81
N TYR A 10 -14.90 3.29 -15.69
CA TYR A 10 -14.03 3.65 -14.57
C TYR A 10 -12.76 2.81 -14.49
N GLN A 11 -12.57 1.87 -15.40
CA GLN A 11 -11.41 1.00 -15.40
C GLN A 11 -10.41 1.34 -16.50
N GLY A 12 -10.85 2.04 -17.56
CA GLY A 12 -10.00 2.38 -18.69
C GLY A 12 -9.28 1.13 -19.23
N ALA A 13 -7.98 1.25 -19.44
CA ALA A 13 -7.14 0.16 -19.92
C ALA A 13 -7.02 -1.04 -18.94
N LEU A 14 -7.53 -0.91 -17.71
CA LEU A 14 -7.55 -2.00 -16.72
C LEU A 14 -8.84 -2.84 -16.76
N THR A 15 -9.71 -2.64 -17.74
CA THR A 15 -11.00 -3.37 -17.85
C THR A 15 -10.84 -4.88 -17.85
N THR A 16 -9.75 -5.40 -18.43
CA THR A 16 -9.44 -6.83 -18.44
C THR A 16 -8.90 -7.32 -17.09
N LEU A 17 -8.53 -6.42 -16.20
CA LEU A 17 -8.00 -6.65 -14.88
C LEU A 17 -9.06 -6.32 -13.83
N SER A 18 -10.21 -7.01 -13.89
CA SER A 18 -11.21 -6.88 -12.84
C SER A 18 -10.51 -7.05 -11.48
N VAL A 19 -10.84 -6.17 -10.54
CA VAL A 19 -10.23 -6.20 -9.19
C VAL A 19 -10.56 -7.49 -8.44
N ASN A 20 -11.61 -8.17 -8.86
CA ASN A 20 -12.02 -9.47 -8.33
C ASN A 20 -11.56 -10.66 -9.19
N SER A 21 -10.84 -10.44 -10.28
CA SER A 21 -10.35 -11.50 -11.16
C SER A 21 -9.22 -12.30 -10.51
N SER A 22 -9.14 -13.58 -10.85
CA SER A 22 -7.96 -14.40 -10.57
C SER A 22 -6.75 -13.82 -11.28
N LEU A 23 -5.75 -13.35 -10.52
CA LEU A 23 -4.53 -12.75 -11.10
C LEU A 23 -3.74 -13.75 -11.93
N THR A 24 -3.81 -15.05 -11.61
CA THR A 24 -3.16 -16.11 -12.38
C THR A 24 -3.81 -16.28 -13.75
N ASP A 25 -5.14 -16.19 -13.84
CA ASP A 25 -5.86 -16.30 -15.10
C ASP A 25 -5.65 -15.06 -15.96
N VAL A 26 -5.67 -13.88 -15.35
CA VAL A 26 -5.32 -12.60 -16.04
C VAL A 26 -3.90 -12.66 -16.58
N LEU A 27 -2.94 -13.20 -15.81
CA LEU A 27 -1.55 -13.32 -16.23
C LEU A 27 -1.43 -14.30 -17.42
N ALA A 28 -2.08 -15.45 -17.35
CA ALA A 28 -2.06 -16.45 -18.41
C ALA A 28 -2.68 -15.91 -19.71
N ALA A 29 -3.91 -15.41 -19.65
CA ALA A 29 -4.61 -14.85 -20.80
C ALA A 29 -3.91 -13.60 -21.37
N GLY A 30 -3.47 -12.68 -20.50
CA GLY A 30 -2.75 -11.47 -20.90
C GLY A 30 -1.42 -11.76 -21.58
N THR A 31 -0.68 -12.79 -21.12
CA THR A 31 0.57 -13.21 -21.74
C THR A 31 0.33 -13.79 -23.13
N GLU A 32 -0.72 -14.58 -23.31
CA GLU A 32 -1.09 -15.14 -24.62
C GLU A 32 -1.49 -14.03 -25.60
N GLN A 33 -2.35 -13.11 -25.16
CA GLN A 33 -2.77 -11.95 -25.96
C GLN A 33 -1.58 -11.05 -26.34
N LEU A 34 -0.67 -10.79 -25.39
CA LEU A 34 0.55 -10.01 -25.65
C LEU A 34 1.40 -10.64 -26.73
N ARG A 35 1.67 -11.94 -26.62
CA ARG A 35 2.44 -12.68 -27.65
C ARG A 35 1.76 -12.69 -29.02
N ALA A 36 0.43 -12.77 -29.06
CA ALA A 36 -0.33 -12.70 -30.31
C ALA A 36 -0.22 -11.31 -30.94
N ALA A 37 -0.39 -10.24 -30.15
CA ALA A 37 -0.27 -8.86 -30.59
C ALA A 37 1.15 -8.53 -31.10
N GLU A 38 2.19 -8.97 -30.40
CA GLU A 38 3.60 -8.79 -30.80
C GLU A 38 3.88 -9.48 -32.16
N ARG A 39 3.42 -10.72 -32.33
CA ARG A 39 3.58 -11.43 -33.62
C ARG A 39 2.85 -10.77 -34.78
N ALA A 40 1.72 -10.12 -34.50
CA ALA A 40 0.89 -9.42 -35.49
C ALA A 40 1.33 -7.96 -35.72
N GLY A 41 2.34 -7.44 -34.98
CA GLY A 41 2.76 -6.03 -35.06
C GLY A 41 1.70 -5.06 -34.55
N GLN A 42 0.78 -5.51 -33.70
CA GLN A 42 -0.33 -4.72 -33.15
C GLN A 42 0.10 -4.01 -31.87
N HIS A 43 0.89 -2.92 -31.99
CA HIS A 43 1.52 -2.23 -30.87
C HIS A 43 0.52 -1.73 -29.82
N GLY A 44 -0.67 -1.24 -30.22
CA GLY A 44 -1.72 -0.80 -29.29
C GLY A 44 -2.27 -1.96 -28.43
N GLU A 45 -2.49 -3.15 -29.05
CA GLU A 45 -2.90 -4.34 -28.28
C GLU A 45 -1.77 -4.86 -27.40
N ALA A 46 -0.53 -4.83 -27.89
CA ALA A 46 0.64 -5.21 -27.09
C ALA A 46 0.80 -4.31 -25.87
N ALA A 47 0.54 -3.00 -26.00
CA ALA A 47 0.57 -2.07 -24.88
C ALA A 47 -0.50 -2.41 -23.81
N ARG A 48 -1.75 -2.64 -24.22
CA ARG A 48 -2.86 -2.98 -23.32
C ARG A 48 -2.65 -4.33 -22.62
N SER A 49 -2.32 -5.37 -23.37
CA SER A 49 -2.05 -6.70 -22.81
C SER A 49 -0.82 -6.69 -21.90
N GLY A 50 0.23 -5.94 -22.30
CA GLY A 50 1.44 -5.75 -21.49
C GLY A 50 1.16 -5.04 -20.16
N LEU A 51 0.24 -4.08 -20.11
CA LEU A 51 -0.21 -3.43 -18.89
C LEU A 51 -0.92 -4.44 -17.96
N ALA A 52 -1.82 -5.27 -18.49
CA ALA A 52 -2.51 -6.30 -17.71
C ALA A 52 -1.53 -7.30 -17.09
N VAL A 53 -0.54 -7.74 -17.87
CA VAL A 53 0.55 -8.61 -17.42
C VAL A 53 1.38 -7.92 -16.33
N ALA A 54 1.76 -6.66 -16.51
CA ALA A 54 2.54 -5.91 -15.53
C ALA A 54 1.83 -5.79 -14.18
N GLU A 55 0.54 -5.45 -14.21
CA GLU A 55 -0.27 -5.32 -13.00
C GLU A 55 -0.55 -6.65 -12.31
N ALA A 56 -0.75 -7.74 -13.08
CA ALA A 56 -0.89 -9.07 -12.51
C ALA A 56 0.40 -9.50 -11.79
N HIS A 57 1.57 -9.36 -12.44
CA HIS A 57 2.87 -9.63 -11.81
C HIS A 57 3.07 -8.80 -10.54
N ARG A 58 2.80 -7.49 -10.60
CA ARG A 58 2.97 -6.61 -9.46
C ARG A 58 2.11 -7.03 -8.25
N ARG A 59 0.86 -7.40 -8.48
CA ARG A 59 -0.08 -7.81 -7.41
C ARG A 59 0.23 -9.20 -6.86
N LEU A 60 0.85 -10.07 -7.67
CA LEU A 60 1.37 -11.37 -7.25
C LEU A 60 2.73 -11.27 -6.54
N GLY A 61 3.30 -10.06 -6.39
CA GLY A 61 4.62 -9.87 -5.77
C GLY A 61 5.81 -10.18 -6.68
N GLN A 62 5.59 -10.43 -7.96
CA GLN A 62 6.62 -10.76 -8.95
C GLN A 62 7.25 -9.47 -9.52
N ILE A 63 8.02 -8.79 -8.68
CA ILE A 63 8.47 -7.41 -8.89
C ILE A 63 9.35 -7.25 -10.14
N GLY A 64 10.28 -8.19 -10.38
CA GLY A 64 11.18 -8.14 -11.54
C GLY A 64 10.42 -8.30 -12.87
N ASP A 65 9.42 -9.18 -12.91
CA ASP A 65 8.58 -9.38 -14.09
C ASP A 65 7.68 -8.18 -14.34
N ALA A 66 7.09 -7.61 -13.27
CA ALA A 66 6.32 -6.39 -13.34
C ALA A 66 7.14 -5.22 -13.91
N ASP A 67 8.41 -5.07 -13.49
CA ASP A 67 9.29 -4.00 -13.98
C ASP A 67 9.60 -4.15 -15.48
N ARG A 68 9.82 -5.37 -15.96
CA ARG A 68 10.02 -5.63 -17.39
C ARG A 68 8.76 -5.38 -18.21
N ALA A 69 7.61 -5.84 -17.70
CA ALA A 69 6.34 -5.77 -18.41
C ALA A 69 5.82 -4.34 -18.59
N TRP A 70 5.83 -3.48 -17.53
CA TRP A 70 5.37 -2.09 -17.69
C TRP A 70 6.26 -1.30 -18.66
N LYS A 71 7.59 -1.53 -18.65
CA LYS A 71 8.52 -0.88 -19.58
C LYS A 71 8.27 -1.32 -21.03
N ALA A 72 7.95 -2.59 -21.25
CA ALA A 72 7.58 -3.12 -22.57
C ALA A 72 6.24 -2.52 -23.03
N SER A 73 5.23 -2.49 -22.16
CA SER A 73 3.94 -1.83 -22.42
C SER A 73 4.11 -0.36 -22.82
N TYR A 74 4.96 0.40 -22.10
CA TYR A 74 5.24 1.79 -22.44
C TYR A 74 5.90 1.95 -23.82
N ARG A 75 6.86 1.08 -24.17
CA ARG A 75 7.49 1.12 -25.51
C ARG A 75 6.47 0.82 -26.62
N ALA A 76 5.65 -0.20 -26.44
CA ALA A 76 4.59 -0.53 -27.39
C ALA A 76 3.57 0.60 -27.53
N ALA A 77 3.19 1.25 -26.44
CA ALA A 77 2.31 2.43 -26.46
C ALA A 77 2.92 3.61 -27.25
N ARG A 78 4.22 3.83 -27.13
CA ARG A 78 4.94 4.84 -27.90
C ARG A 78 4.96 4.52 -29.42
N GLU A 79 5.19 3.27 -29.78
CA GLU A 79 5.19 2.83 -31.16
C GLU A 79 3.78 2.91 -31.78
N ALA A 80 2.74 2.80 -30.96
CA ALA A 80 1.35 2.97 -31.35
C ALA A 80 0.89 4.44 -31.37
N ASP A 81 1.71 5.39 -30.90
CA ASP A 81 1.33 6.80 -30.63
C ASP A 81 0.09 6.94 -29.73
N ASP A 82 -0.09 5.97 -28.81
CA ASP A 82 -1.23 5.90 -27.87
C ASP A 82 -0.86 6.58 -26.54
N THR A 83 -1.21 7.86 -26.43
CA THR A 83 -0.95 8.69 -25.25
C THR A 83 -1.63 8.14 -23.99
N GLY A 84 -2.83 7.57 -24.12
CA GLY A 84 -3.56 6.98 -23.00
C GLY A 84 -2.84 5.71 -22.48
N ALA A 85 -2.44 4.82 -23.37
CA ALA A 85 -1.68 3.62 -23.00
C ALA A 85 -0.31 3.99 -22.39
N MET A 86 0.35 5.04 -22.90
CA MET A 86 1.58 5.56 -22.27
C MET A 86 1.33 6.03 -20.83
N ALA A 87 0.24 6.77 -20.58
CA ALA A 87 -0.12 7.23 -19.24
C ALA A 87 -0.35 6.05 -18.29
N TRP A 88 -1.09 5.04 -18.71
CA TRP A 88 -1.34 3.84 -17.92
C TRP A 88 -0.08 3.04 -17.62
N ALA A 89 0.82 2.89 -18.57
CA ALA A 89 2.10 2.21 -18.34
C ALA A 89 2.97 2.98 -17.33
N LEU A 90 3.03 4.32 -17.41
CA LEU A 90 3.73 5.16 -16.44
C LEU A 90 3.12 5.08 -15.04
N TRP A 91 1.78 5.04 -14.95
CA TRP A 91 1.09 4.82 -13.67
C TRP A 91 1.47 3.47 -13.04
N SER A 92 1.51 2.40 -13.82
CA SER A 92 1.94 1.08 -13.36
C SER A 92 3.38 1.11 -12.85
N GLY A 93 4.30 1.71 -13.63
CA GLY A 93 5.70 1.90 -13.23
C GLY A 93 5.85 2.74 -11.97
N GLY A 94 5.08 3.82 -11.84
CA GLY A 94 5.07 4.69 -10.65
C GLY A 94 4.56 3.96 -9.40
N THR A 95 3.52 3.16 -9.55
CA THR A 95 2.98 2.33 -8.46
C THR A 95 3.98 1.26 -8.01
N LEU A 96 4.68 0.62 -8.95
CA LEU A 96 5.74 -0.34 -8.67
C LEU A 96 6.94 0.34 -7.97
N ALA A 97 7.36 1.52 -8.46
CA ALA A 97 8.45 2.28 -7.84
C ALA A 97 8.11 2.67 -6.39
N ARG A 98 6.87 3.06 -6.11
CA ARG A 98 6.39 3.33 -4.75
C ARG A 98 6.46 2.09 -3.86
N GLN A 99 6.04 0.94 -4.37
CA GLN A 99 6.09 -0.33 -3.65
C GLN A 99 7.53 -0.71 -3.27
N ARG A 100 8.49 -0.41 -4.15
CA ARG A 100 9.93 -0.63 -3.93
C ARG A 100 10.62 0.45 -3.08
N GLY A 101 9.90 1.45 -2.58
CA GLY A 101 10.48 2.55 -1.83
C GLY A 101 11.25 3.58 -2.68
N ALA A 102 11.20 3.48 -4.01
CA ALA A 102 11.83 4.44 -4.93
C ALA A 102 10.93 5.68 -5.12
N PHE A 103 10.66 6.42 -4.03
CA PHE A 103 9.67 7.49 -3.99
C PHE A 103 9.93 8.64 -4.96
N PRO A 104 11.17 9.12 -5.19
CA PRO A 104 11.42 10.15 -6.19
C PRO A 104 11.02 9.69 -7.60
N LEU A 105 11.33 8.45 -7.96
CA LEU A 105 10.93 7.87 -9.24
C LEU A 105 9.41 7.68 -9.31
N ALA A 106 8.78 7.20 -8.24
CA ALA A 106 7.34 7.05 -8.16
C ALA A 106 6.61 8.38 -8.41
N ARG A 107 7.02 9.45 -7.72
CA ARG A 107 6.44 10.79 -7.91
C ARG A 107 6.59 11.26 -9.37
N ARG A 108 7.78 11.11 -9.96
CA ARG A 108 8.03 11.52 -11.35
C ARG A 108 7.14 10.77 -12.34
N LEU A 109 7.07 9.44 -12.23
CA LEU A 109 6.28 8.61 -13.16
C LEU A 109 4.78 8.88 -13.00
N LEU A 110 4.28 8.99 -11.76
CA LEU A 110 2.88 9.29 -11.48
C LEU A 110 2.49 10.70 -11.94
N GLN A 111 3.37 11.70 -11.78
CA GLN A 111 3.12 13.04 -12.30
C GLN A 111 3.03 13.03 -13.83
N LEU A 112 3.99 12.41 -14.51
CA LEU A 112 3.94 12.27 -15.96
C LEU A 112 2.67 11.54 -16.45
N ALA A 113 2.24 10.50 -15.73
CA ALA A 113 1.00 9.79 -16.04
C ALA A 113 -0.24 10.68 -15.86
N ALA A 114 -0.29 11.48 -14.81
CA ALA A 114 -1.38 12.44 -14.57
C ALA A 114 -1.43 13.51 -15.70
N ASP A 115 -0.27 14.08 -16.05
CA ASP A 115 -0.16 15.11 -17.09
C ASP A 115 -0.55 14.57 -18.49
N LEU A 116 -0.18 13.33 -18.80
CA LEU A 116 -0.58 12.67 -20.05
C LEU A 116 -2.08 12.35 -20.04
N GLY A 117 -2.61 11.86 -18.91
CA GLY A 117 -4.04 11.61 -18.76
C GLY A 117 -4.88 12.88 -18.94
N GLU A 118 -4.44 13.99 -18.35
CA GLU A 118 -5.12 15.29 -18.50
C GLU A 118 -5.11 15.77 -19.96
N ARG A 119 -3.95 15.73 -20.61
CA ARG A 119 -3.81 16.15 -22.03
C ARG A 119 -4.59 15.25 -22.99
N GLY A 120 -4.65 13.96 -22.71
CA GLY A 120 -5.41 12.97 -23.51
C GLY A 120 -6.88 12.88 -23.17
N GLY A 121 -7.36 13.62 -22.17
CA GLY A 121 -8.76 13.55 -21.71
C GLY A 121 -9.11 12.25 -20.99
N ASP A 122 -8.13 11.41 -20.62
CA ASP A 122 -8.34 10.20 -19.82
C ASP A 122 -8.38 10.56 -18.32
N ILE A 123 -9.59 10.93 -17.88
CA ILE A 123 -9.84 11.29 -16.47
C ILE A 123 -9.59 10.13 -15.49
N VAL A 124 -9.66 8.89 -15.98
CA VAL A 124 -9.50 7.69 -15.16
C VAL A 124 -8.02 7.51 -14.79
N VAL A 125 -7.11 7.48 -15.77
CA VAL A 125 -5.68 7.37 -15.49
C VAL A 125 -5.15 8.58 -14.73
N ARG A 126 -5.70 9.79 -15.01
CA ARG A 126 -5.38 10.99 -14.23
C ARG A 126 -5.74 10.79 -12.76
N GLY A 127 -6.97 10.34 -12.47
CA GLY A 127 -7.43 10.07 -11.10
C GLY A 127 -6.59 9.01 -10.38
N TYR A 128 -6.27 7.91 -11.04
CA TYR A 128 -5.39 6.86 -10.51
C TYR A 128 -3.97 7.39 -10.21
N SER A 129 -3.44 8.25 -11.06
CA SER A 129 -2.10 8.82 -10.90
C SER A 129 -2.04 9.81 -9.75
N LEU A 130 -3.03 10.69 -9.63
CA LEU A 130 -3.15 11.63 -8.50
C LEU A 130 -3.35 10.90 -7.16
N ALA A 131 -4.18 9.85 -7.13
CA ALA A 131 -4.32 8.99 -5.95
C ALA A 131 -3.00 8.30 -5.59
N GLY A 132 -2.23 7.86 -6.57
CA GLY A 132 -0.89 7.32 -6.36
C GLY A 132 0.09 8.34 -5.79
N LEU A 133 0.05 9.59 -6.24
CA LEU A 133 0.84 10.71 -5.70
C LEU A 133 0.46 11.02 -4.24
N ALA A 134 -0.84 11.11 -3.96
CA ALA A 134 -1.35 11.33 -2.61
C ALA A 134 -0.90 10.22 -1.66
N GLU A 135 -1.03 8.96 -2.05
CA GLU A 135 -0.57 7.83 -1.26
C GLU A 135 0.96 7.85 -1.05
N THR A 136 1.74 8.24 -2.07
CA THR A 136 3.19 8.39 -1.95
C THR A 136 3.56 9.44 -0.91
N GLY A 137 2.91 10.61 -0.95
CA GLY A 137 3.13 11.67 0.02
C GLY A 137 2.71 11.25 1.44
N ARG A 138 1.57 10.57 1.58
CA ARG A 138 1.10 10.05 2.86
C ARG A 138 2.12 9.09 3.51
N ILE A 139 2.68 8.17 2.72
CA ILE A 139 3.71 7.24 3.18
C ILE A 139 4.97 7.99 3.65
N GLN A 140 5.30 9.10 3.01
CA GLN A 140 6.44 9.94 3.37
C GLN A 140 6.15 10.90 4.54
N GLY A 141 4.89 11.03 4.99
CA GLY A 141 4.48 11.91 6.08
C GLY A 141 4.12 13.34 5.66
N ASP A 142 3.87 13.58 4.37
CA ASP A 142 3.47 14.89 3.83
C ASP A 142 1.94 15.12 3.99
N TYR A 143 1.43 15.00 5.22
CA TYR A 143 -0.02 14.88 5.50
C TYR A 143 -0.85 16.09 5.04
N GLU A 144 -0.38 17.30 5.24
CA GLU A 144 -1.14 18.51 4.89
C GLU A 144 -1.36 18.64 3.38
N ALA A 145 -0.29 18.46 2.59
CA ALA A 145 -0.36 18.57 1.14
C ALA A 145 -1.24 17.47 0.53
N VAL A 146 -1.10 16.23 1.03
CA VAL A 146 -1.87 15.10 0.49
C VAL A 146 -3.30 15.06 0.98
N HIS A 147 -3.62 15.64 2.14
CA HIS A 147 -5.00 15.77 2.62
C HIS A 147 -5.84 16.56 1.63
N ARG A 148 -5.38 17.74 1.22
CA ARG A 148 -6.05 18.56 0.21
C ARG A 148 -6.26 17.81 -1.12
N LEU A 149 -5.26 17.04 -1.55
CA LEU A 149 -5.37 16.25 -2.78
C LEU A 149 -6.40 15.12 -2.65
N HIS A 150 -6.45 14.43 -1.51
CA HIS A 150 -7.47 13.41 -1.25
C HIS A 150 -8.88 14.00 -1.18
N GLU A 151 -9.06 15.19 -0.58
CA GLU A 151 -10.36 15.88 -0.56
C GLU A 151 -10.84 16.25 -1.96
N GLN A 152 -9.95 16.74 -2.82
CA GLN A 152 -10.28 17.03 -4.22
C GLN A 152 -10.70 15.76 -4.97
N LEU A 153 -9.92 14.68 -4.85
CA LEU A 153 -10.22 13.38 -5.45
C LEU A 153 -11.56 12.82 -4.94
N LEU A 154 -11.83 12.96 -3.63
CA LEU A 154 -13.10 12.54 -3.02
C LEU A 154 -14.28 13.30 -3.60
N ALA A 155 -14.17 14.63 -3.68
CA ALA A 155 -15.21 15.47 -4.25
C ALA A 155 -15.48 15.15 -5.72
N GLU A 156 -14.45 14.91 -6.52
CA GLU A 156 -14.57 14.49 -7.91
C GLU A 156 -15.21 13.12 -8.05
N ALA A 157 -14.77 12.12 -7.29
CA ALA A 157 -15.31 10.76 -7.33
C ALA A 157 -16.78 10.71 -6.90
N ARG A 158 -17.15 11.46 -5.86
CA ARG A 158 -18.54 11.57 -5.40
C ARG A 158 -19.44 12.20 -6.46
N ARG A 159 -18.99 13.28 -7.13
CA ARG A 159 -19.77 13.90 -8.25
C ARG A 159 -20.00 12.94 -9.41
N ARG A 160 -19.05 12.05 -9.70
CA ARG A 160 -19.17 11.04 -10.75
C ARG A 160 -19.91 9.77 -10.32
N GLY A 161 -20.20 9.62 -9.02
CA GLY A 161 -20.75 8.38 -8.48
C GLY A 161 -19.78 7.20 -8.57
N GLU A 162 -18.49 7.45 -8.52
CA GLU A 162 -17.44 6.48 -8.72
C GLU A 162 -17.01 5.87 -7.37
N ALA A 163 -17.47 4.65 -7.10
CA ALA A 163 -17.28 4.00 -5.82
C ALA A 163 -15.81 3.79 -5.46
N ARG A 164 -15.01 3.29 -6.40
CA ARG A 164 -13.63 2.89 -6.12
C ARG A 164 -12.72 4.04 -5.70
N HIS A 165 -12.73 5.16 -6.45
CA HIS A 165 -11.93 6.32 -6.08
C HIS A 165 -12.49 7.01 -4.84
N THR A 166 -13.80 6.94 -4.59
CA THR A 166 -14.40 7.39 -3.33
C THR A 166 -13.84 6.61 -2.16
N VAL A 167 -13.84 5.28 -2.22
CA VAL A 167 -13.25 4.40 -1.19
C VAL A 167 -11.77 4.72 -0.98
N TRP A 168 -11.01 4.84 -2.04
CA TRP A 168 -9.57 5.16 -1.97
C TRP A 168 -9.27 6.50 -1.32
N ALA A 169 -10.04 7.53 -1.67
CA ALA A 169 -9.87 8.87 -1.11
C ALA A 169 -10.26 8.89 0.38
N LEU A 170 -11.37 8.24 0.75
CA LEU A 170 -11.80 8.10 2.15
C LEU A 170 -10.75 7.37 2.99
N GLU A 171 -10.22 6.25 2.50
CA GLU A 171 -9.15 5.51 3.18
C GLU A 171 -7.88 6.36 3.35
N GLY A 172 -7.49 7.12 2.33
CA GLY A 172 -6.35 8.02 2.41
C GLY A 172 -6.50 9.09 3.49
N ILE A 173 -7.66 9.74 3.57
CA ILE A 173 -7.99 10.73 4.60
C ILE A 173 -8.06 10.06 5.97
N ALA A 174 -8.72 8.91 6.08
CA ALA A 174 -8.82 8.15 7.33
C ALA A 174 -7.44 7.77 7.89
N GLN A 175 -6.51 7.35 7.03
CA GLN A 175 -5.14 7.06 7.42
C GLN A 175 -4.39 8.29 7.95
N ILE A 176 -4.64 9.48 7.40
CA ILE A 176 -4.05 10.72 7.90
C ILE A 176 -4.60 11.01 9.31
N HIS A 177 -5.92 10.97 9.50
CA HIS A 177 -6.55 11.17 10.79
C HIS A 177 -6.08 10.15 11.84
N ARG A 178 -5.94 8.89 11.45
CA ARG A 178 -5.36 7.86 12.31
C ARG A 178 -3.93 8.21 12.76
N ASN A 179 -3.08 8.65 11.82
CA ASN A 179 -1.68 8.98 12.11
C ASN A 179 -1.54 10.24 12.97
N THR A 180 -2.53 11.12 12.95
CA THR A 180 -2.58 12.36 13.75
C THR A 180 -3.38 12.23 15.05
N GLY A 181 -3.92 11.03 15.36
CA GLY A 181 -4.63 10.76 16.61
C GLY A 181 -6.13 11.10 16.61
N SER A 182 -6.68 11.53 15.47
CA SER A 182 -8.14 11.83 15.32
C SER A 182 -8.91 10.53 15.04
N TYR A 183 -8.95 9.62 16.02
CA TYR A 183 -9.45 8.25 15.83
C TYR A 183 -10.94 8.16 15.52
N ASP A 184 -11.80 9.03 16.09
CA ASP A 184 -13.24 9.01 15.78
C ASP A 184 -13.52 9.39 14.33
N THR A 185 -12.83 10.42 13.83
CA THR A 185 -12.92 10.80 12.41
C THR A 185 -12.40 9.69 11.50
N ALA A 186 -11.27 9.08 11.86
CA ALA A 186 -10.73 7.95 11.10
C ALA A 186 -11.68 6.76 11.07
N PHE A 187 -12.33 6.45 12.20
CA PHE A 187 -13.33 5.39 12.30
C PHE A 187 -14.49 5.62 11.34
N ALA A 188 -15.12 6.80 11.42
CA ALA A 188 -16.28 7.14 10.56
C ALA A 188 -15.92 7.07 9.06
N LEU A 189 -14.73 7.53 8.67
CA LEU A 189 -14.29 7.48 7.28
C LEU A 189 -13.99 6.05 6.79
N PHE A 190 -13.40 5.20 7.62
CA PHE A 190 -13.20 3.79 7.28
C PHE A 190 -14.53 3.02 7.22
N GLU A 191 -15.49 3.35 8.10
CA GLU A 191 -16.84 2.77 8.09
C GLU A 191 -17.57 3.14 6.81
N GLU A 192 -17.59 4.43 6.41
CA GLU A 192 -18.15 4.88 5.14
C GLU A 192 -17.48 4.18 3.95
N ALA A 193 -16.14 4.05 3.97
CA ALA A 193 -15.41 3.36 2.91
C ALA A 193 -15.80 1.88 2.81
N ALA A 194 -15.91 1.18 3.93
CA ALA A 194 -16.32 -0.22 3.98
C ALA A 194 -17.74 -0.41 3.43
N GLU A 195 -18.70 0.44 3.83
CA GLU A 195 -20.08 0.37 3.32
C GLU A 195 -20.16 0.63 1.81
N ILE A 196 -19.44 1.63 1.30
CA ILE A 196 -19.44 1.93 -0.14
C ILE A 196 -18.81 0.76 -0.90
N ALA A 197 -17.68 0.23 -0.43
CA ALA A 197 -16.99 -0.89 -1.06
C ALA A 197 -17.87 -2.15 -1.08
N ALA A 198 -18.55 -2.47 0.02
CA ALA A 198 -19.46 -3.61 0.10
C ALA A 198 -20.62 -3.48 -0.89
N ARG A 199 -21.29 -2.32 -0.93
CA ARG A 199 -22.40 -2.06 -1.86
C ARG A 199 -21.98 -2.07 -3.32
N ALA A 200 -20.74 -1.64 -3.61
CA ALA A 200 -20.19 -1.61 -4.96
C ALA A 200 -19.52 -2.94 -5.37
N GLU A 201 -19.54 -3.95 -4.51
CA GLU A 201 -18.87 -5.24 -4.70
C GLU A 201 -17.33 -5.10 -4.86
N ASP A 202 -16.72 -4.03 -4.32
CA ASP A 202 -15.27 -3.85 -4.29
C ASP A 202 -14.66 -4.63 -3.11
N ARG A 203 -14.43 -5.94 -3.29
CA ARG A 203 -13.86 -6.81 -2.27
C ARG A 203 -12.49 -6.34 -1.78
N ARG A 204 -11.69 -5.74 -2.67
CA ARG A 204 -10.36 -5.25 -2.31
C ARG A 204 -10.44 -3.99 -1.46
N GLY A 205 -11.24 -3.00 -1.88
CA GLY A 205 -11.51 -1.80 -1.09
C GLY A 205 -12.11 -2.16 0.26
N HIS A 206 -13.09 -3.07 0.29
CA HIS A 206 -13.69 -3.56 1.54
C HIS A 206 -12.65 -4.16 2.50
N ALA A 207 -11.78 -5.06 2.02
CA ALA A 207 -10.73 -5.66 2.85
C ALA A 207 -9.74 -4.61 3.41
N TRP A 208 -9.44 -3.55 2.65
CA TRP A 208 -8.59 -2.46 3.13
C TRP A 208 -9.27 -1.59 4.18
N ALA A 209 -10.54 -1.26 3.98
CA ALA A 209 -11.32 -0.51 4.96
C ALA A 209 -11.50 -1.29 6.27
N LEU A 210 -11.80 -2.59 6.21
CA LEU A 210 -11.86 -3.47 7.38
C LEU A 210 -10.54 -3.50 8.16
N ARG A 211 -9.40 -3.55 7.48
CA ARG A 211 -8.09 -3.47 8.13
C ARG A 211 -7.88 -2.13 8.82
N GLY A 212 -8.34 -1.04 8.22
CA GLY A 212 -8.33 0.30 8.84
C GLY A 212 -9.19 0.36 10.09
N LEU A 213 -10.42 -0.14 10.01
CA LEU A 213 -11.36 -0.25 11.15
C LEU A 213 -10.77 -1.09 12.29
N ALA A 214 -10.17 -2.23 11.99
CA ALA A 214 -9.54 -3.09 12.99
C ALA A 214 -8.44 -2.37 13.77
N ASP A 215 -7.61 -1.57 13.06
CA ASP A 215 -6.56 -0.79 13.72
C ASP A 215 -7.16 0.27 14.67
N ILE A 216 -8.21 0.99 14.22
CA ILE A 216 -8.88 2.00 15.05
C ILE A 216 -9.59 1.36 16.25
N VAL A 217 -10.36 0.29 16.05
CA VAL A 217 -11.04 -0.44 17.13
C VAL A 217 -10.02 -0.90 18.20
N SER A 218 -8.88 -1.41 17.76
CA SER A 218 -7.81 -1.83 18.69
C SER A 218 -7.18 -0.67 19.46
N VAL A 219 -6.99 0.50 18.82
CA VAL A 219 -6.31 1.65 19.45
C VAL A 219 -7.28 2.47 20.31
N ARG A 220 -8.49 2.72 19.82
CA ARG A 220 -9.48 3.60 20.44
C ARG A 220 -10.26 2.87 21.53
N ASP A 221 -10.74 1.66 21.21
CA ASP A 221 -11.70 0.93 22.05
C ASP A 221 -11.03 -0.17 22.89
N GLY A 222 -9.81 -0.59 22.52
CA GLY A 222 -9.14 -1.74 23.13
C GLY A 222 -9.84 -3.07 22.85
N ASP A 223 -10.80 -3.13 21.92
CA ASP A 223 -11.56 -4.32 21.60
C ASP A 223 -10.78 -5.23 20.65
N VAL A 224 -9.98 -6.12 21.26
CA VAL A 224 -9.09 -7.05 20.58
C VAL A 224 -9.86 -8.06 19.72
N GLU A 225 -10.94 -8.61 20.26
CA GLU A 225 -11.69 -9.66 19.58
C GLU A 225 -12.41 -9.12 18.34
N ARG A 226 -13.03 -7.97 18.45
CA ARG A 226 -13.64 -7.28 17.30
C ARG A 226 -12.60 -6.91 16.25
N ALA A 227 -11.45 -6.40 16.65
CA ALA A 227 -10.36 -6.09 15.72
C ALA A 227 -9.85 -7.34 14.98
N LEU A 228 -9.66 -8.46 15.69
CA LEU A 228 -9.23 -9.72 15.08
C LEU A 228 -10.30 -10.31 14.15
N ALA A 229 -11.59 -10.17 14.48
CA ALA A 229 -12.68 -10.61 13.60
C ALA A 229 -12.69 -9.85 12.27
N LEU A 230 -12.57 -8.50 12.30
CA LEU A 230 -12.45 -7.66 11.10
C LEU A 230 -11.25 -8.06 10.24
N LEU A 231 -10.11 -8.34 10.87
CA LEU A 231 -8.89 -8.79 10.16
C LEU A 231 -9.06 -10.19 9.56
N SER A 232 -9.83 -11.09 10.20
CA SER A 232 -10.10 -12.42 9.65
C SER A 232 -10.97 -12.33 8.38
N GLU A 233 -11.95 -11.46 8.35
CA GLU A 233 -12.78 -11.20 7.16
C GLU A 233 -11.94 -10.59 6.01
N ALA A 234 -11.09 -9.59 6.32
CA ALA A 234 -10.18 -9.01 5.36
C ALA A 234 -9.19 -10.04 4.80
N GLU A 235 -8.68 -10.93 5.66
CA GLU A 235 -7.76 -12.01 5.28
C GLU A 235 -8.41 -12.99 4.31
N ALA A 236 -9.63 -13.44 4.59
CA ALA A 236 -10.38 -14.34 3.72
C ALA A 236 -10.52 -13.75 2.30
N SER A 237 -10.85 -12.45 2.21
CA SER A 237 -10.94 -11.73 0.95
C SER A 237 -9.59 -11.64 0.23
N CYS A 238 -8.50 -11.32 0.95
CA CYS A 238 -7.16 -11.24 0.38
C CYS A 238 -6.67 -12.60 -0.15
N ARG A 239 -6.94 -13.69 0.58
CA ARG A 239 -6.61 -15.06 0.16
C ARG A 239 -7.37 -15.47 -1.10
N ALA A 240 -8.68 -15.23 -1.14
CA ALA A 240 -9.50 -15.55 -2.30
C ALA A 240 -9.05 -14.84 -3.58
N MET A 241 -8.55 -13.61 -3.45
CA MET A 241 -8.03 -12.80 -4.57
C MET A 241 -6.52 -12.98 -4.82
N LYS A 242 -5.83 -13.81 -4.05
CA LYS A 242 -4.36 -14.01 -4.09
C LYS A 242 -3.57 -12.70 -4.00
N LEU A 243 -4.00 -11.77 -3.17
CA LEU A 243 -3.36 -10.46 -2.97
C LEU A 243 -2.22 -10.57 -1.95
N SER A 244 -1.04 -11.03 -2.36
CA SER A 244 0.10 -11.32 -1.48
C SER A 244 0.49 -10.14 -0.60
N SER A 245 0.70 -8.95 -1.17
CA SER A 245 1.06 -7.76 -0.39
C SER A 245 -0.03 -7.35 0.61
N ALA A 246 -1.31 -7.39 0.21
CA ALA A 246 -2.42 -7.07 1.11
C ALA A 246 -2.52 -8.07 2.27
N LEU A 247 -2.23 -9.34 2.01
CA LEU A 247 -2.21 -10.40 3.01
C LEU A 247 -1.08 -10.16 4.02
N ALA A 248 0.13 -9.87 3.56
CA ALA A 248 1.26 -9.54 4.42
C ALA A 248 0.98 -8.32 5.34
N TYR A 249 0.36 -7.27 4.78
CA TYR A 249 -0.09 -6.13 5.60
C TYR A 249 -1.19 -6.51 6.59
N ASN A 250 -2.05 -7.49 6.28
CA ASN A 250 -3.05 -8.00 7.22
C ASN A 250 -2.37 -8.75 8.39
N HIS A 251 -1.43 -9.65 8.12
CA HIS A 251 -0.65 -10.35 9.16
C HIS A 251 0.08 -9.37 10.06
N LYS A 252 0.75 -8.38 9.48
CA LYS A 252 1.40 -7.31 10.23
C LYS A 252 0.40 -6.54 11.11
N MET A 253 -0.84 -6.27 10.63
CA MET A 253 -1.85 -5.57 11.41
C MET A 253 -2.38 -6.45 12.56
N ARG A 254 -2.56 -7.75 12.36
CA ARG A 254 -2.87 -8.70 13.44
C ARG A 254 -1.79 -8.68 14.52
N GLY A 255 -0.51 -8.65 14.10
CA GLY A 255 0.61 -8.44 15.03
C GLY A 255 0.49 -7.15 15.84
N ASN A 256 0.11 -6.03 15.21
CA ASN A 256 -0.11 -4.77 15.93
C ASN A 256 -1.23 -4.88 16.99
N VAL A 257 -2.36 -5.51 16.65
CA VAL A 257 -3.49 -5.71 17.57
C VAL A 257 -3.06 -6.56 18.76
N LEU A 258 -2.39 -7.68 18.52
CA LEU A 258 -1.90 -8.58 19.57
C LEU A 258 -0.83 -7.94 20.44
N TYR A 259 0.08 -7.15 19.85
CA TYR A 259 1.09 -6.40 20.61
C TYR A 259 0.44 -5.44 21.61
N ARG A 260 -0.57 -4.67 21.17
CA ARG A 260 -1.32 -3.74 22.07
C ARG A 260 -2.08 -4.49 23.16
N ALA A 261 -2.52 -5.70 22.87
CA ALA A 261 -3.17 -6.58 23.85
C ALA A 261 -2.20 -7.28 24.84
N GLY A 262 -0.89 -7.01 24.77
CA GLY A 262 0.11 -7.68 25.60
C GLY A 262 0.43 -9.12 25.18
N ARG A 263 -0.15 -9.60 24.06
CA ARG A 263 0.08 -10.96 23.54
C ARG A 263 1.35 -10.99 22.68
N TYR A 264 2.50 -10.66 23.30
CA TYR A 264 3.77 -10.39 22.61
C TYR A 264 4.35 -11.58 21.84
N ALA A 265 4.18 -12.81 22.35
CA ALA A 265 4.67 -14.01 21.67
C ALA A 265 3.91 -14.25 20.35
N GLU A 266 2.59 -14.11 20.37
CA GLU A 266 1.77 -14.26 19.17
C GLU A 266 1.99 -13.10 18.18
N ALA A 267 2.21 -11.90 18.70
CA ALA A 267 2.56 -10.74 17.87
C ALA A 267 3.90 -10.96 17.16
N ARG A 268 4.93 -11.48 17.88
CA ARG A 268 6.23 -11.85 17.30
C ARG A 268 6.06 -12.79 16.11
N ASP A 269 5.31 -13.88 16.27
CA ASP A 269 5.15 -14.91 15.24
C ASP A 269 4.51 -14.31 13.96
N LEU A 270 3.54 -13.43 14.12
CA LEU A 270 2.89 -12.73 12.98
C LEU A 270 3.82 -11.69 12.33
N TYR A 271 4.66 -11.00 13.10
CA TYR A 271 5.63 -10.09 12.51
C TYR A 271 6.74 -10.84 11.77
N GLU A 272 7.19 -12.00 12.27
CA GLU A 272 8.15 -12.88 11.58
C GLU A 272 7.56 -13.38 10.25
N GLN A 273 6.31 -13.83 10.26
CA GLN A 273 5.61 -14.25 9.05
C GLN A 273 5.51 -13.09 8.03
N ALA A 274 5.01 -11.93 8.46
CA ALA A 274 4.86 -10.78 7.58
C ALA A 274 6.22 -10.28 7.05
N LEU A 275 7.27 -10.34 7.86
CA LEU A 275 8.64 -9.98 7.48
C LEU A 275 9.15 -10.88 6.35
N ALA A 276 8.96 -12.20 6.47
CA ALA A 276 9.34 -13.16 5.43
C ALA A 276 8.58 -12.88 4.12
N GLU A 277 7.27 -12.66 4.19
CA GLU A 277 6.43 -12.34 3.05
C GLU A 277 6.87 -11.03 2.34
N PHE A 278 7.17 -9.95 3.10
CA PHE A 278 7.64 -8.69 2.51
C PHE A 278 9.03 -8.79 1.88
N ARG A 279 9.93 -9.60 2.45
CA ARG A 279 11.25 -9.87 1.87
C ARG A 279 11.14 -10.61 0.54
N GLU A 280 10.29 -11.63 0.45
CA GLU A 280 10.03 -12.35 -0.78
C GLU A 280 9.51 -11.41 -1.88
N MET A 281 8.63 -10.49 -1.52
CA MET A 281 8.08 -9.49 -2.43
C MET A 281 8.99 -8.27 -2.68
N SER A 282 10.16 -8.18 -2.04
CA SER A 282 11.04 -7.00 -2.10
C SER A 282 10.29 -5.68 -1.81
N GLU A 283 9.48 -5.68 -0.74
CA GLU A 283 8.68 -4.52 -0.30
C GLU A 283 9.27 -3.88 0.97
N PRO A 284 10.21 -2.92 0.85
CA PRO A 284 11.03 -2.43 1.95
C PRO A 284 10.23 -1.69 3.04
N ARG A 285 9.09 -1.08 2.69
CA ARG A 285 8.23 -0.45 3.70
C ARG A 285 7.58 -1.47 4.62
N GLY A 286 7.00 -2.52 4.05
CA GLY A 286 6.39 -3.61 4.81
C GLY A 286 7.43 -4.34 5.66
N GLU A 287 8.60 -4.61 5.09
CA GLU A 287 9.74 -5.19 5.79
C GLU A 287 10.13 -4.35 7.02
N ALA A 288 10.37 -3.04 6.84
CA ALA A 288 10.79 -2.16 7.93
C ALA A 288 9.74 -2.06 9.05
N LEU A 289 8.46 -1.97 8.70
CA LEU A 289 7.39 -1.91 9.70
C LEU A 289 7.20 -3.23 10.45
N SER A 290 7.43 -4.38 9.80
CA SER A 290 7.41 -5.69 10.45
C SER A 290 8.62 -5.90 11.36
N ARG A 291 9.82 -5.47 10.92
CA ARG A 291 11.04 -5.45 11.77
C ARG A 291 10.84 -4.62 13.03
N LEU A 292 10.21 -3.44 12.92
CA LEU A 292 9.90 -2.61 14.09
C LEU A 292 8.96 -3.32 15.05
N GLY A 293 7.87 -3.93 14.56
CA GLY A 293 6.94 -4.69 15.39
C GLY A 293 7.61 -5.89 16.06
N LEU A 294 8.46 -6.61 15.32
CA LEU A 294 9.23 -7.74 15.83
C LEU A 294 10.22 -7.30 16.92
N ALA A 295 10.99 -6.25 16.68
CA ALA A 295 11.96 -5.73 17.67
C ALA A 295 11.27 -5.33 18.97
N LYS A 296 10.12 -4.64 18.88
CA LYS A 296 9.28 -4.27 20.03
C LYS A 296 8.77 -5.51 20.79
N SER A 297 8.27 -6.51 20.07
CA SER A 297 7.75 -7.75 20.68
C SER A 297 8.85 -8.52 21.40
N LEU A 298 10.04 -8.65 20.80
CA LEU A 298 11.18 -9.31 21.39
C LEU A 298 11.70 -8.57 22.64
N ALA A 299 11.72 -7.24 22.62
CA ALA A 299 12.08 -6.42 23.78
C ALA A 299 11.13 -6.68 24.97
N GLN A 300 9.80 -6.75 24.70
CA GLN A 300 8.80 -7.07 25.72
C GLN A 300 8.94 -8.54 26.24
N LEU A 301 9.49 -9.44 25.43
CA LEU A 301 9.75 -10.84 25.80
C LEU A 301 11.11 -11.04 26.49
N GLY A 302 11.84 -9.95 26.81
CA GLY A 302 13.08 -10.00 27.55
C GLY A 302 14.37 -10.08 26.72
N ARG A 303 14.28 -9.71 25.42
CA ARG A 303 15.49 -9.55 24.58
C ARG A 303 16.44 -8.53 25.20
N ASP A 304 17.74 -8.76 25.08
CA ASP A 304 18.75 -7.86 25.60
C ASP A 304 18.59 -6.43 25.07
N ARG A 305 18.83 -5.46 25.97
CA ARG A 305 18.65 -4.04 25.68
C ARG A 305 19.62 -3.55 24.60
N SER A 306 20.86 -4.06 24.60
CA SER A 306 21.86 -3.67 23.61
C SER A 306 21.53 -4.20 22.22
N GLU A 307 20.98 -5.42 22.12
CA GLU A 307 20.49 -5.98 20.86
C GLU A 307 19.29 -5.20 20.33
N THR A 308 18.36 -4.81 21.22
CA THR A 308 17.20 -3.98 20.86
C THR A 308 17.65 -2.60 20.36
N ALA A 309 18.62 -1.97 21.02
CA ALA A 309 19.21 -0.71 20.59
C ALA A 309 19.84 -0.80 19.21
N ALA A 310 20.65 -1.82 18.96
CA ALA A 310 21.33 -2.05 17.68
C ALA A 310 20.32 -2.23 16.54
N GLU A 311 19.28 -3.06 16.74
CA GLU A 311 18.24 -3.30 15.75
C GLU A 311 17.46 -2.02 15.41
N LEU A 312 17.05 -1.25 16.41
CA LEU A 312 16.31 0.00 16.21
C LEU A 312 17.19 1.08 15.56
N ALA A 313 18.48 1.15 15.88
CA ALA A 313 19.42 2.08 15.24
C ALA A 313 19.65 1.73 13.76
N GLU A 314 19.88 0.46 13.44
CA GLU A 314 19.98 -0.02 12.06
C GLU A 314 18.73 0.30 11.26
N LEU A 315 17.55 0.02 11.84
CA LEU A 315 16.27 0.27 11.22
C LEU A 315 16.04 1.76 10.96
N ALA A 316 16.41 2.65 11.88
CA ALA A 316 16.35 4.09 11.69
C ALA A 316 17.17 4.53 10.46
N GLY A 317 18.39 4.01 10.31
CA GLY A 317 19.25 4.27 9.15
C GLY A 317 18.66 3.75 7.83
N VAL A 318 18.02 2.58 7.84
CA VAL A 318 17.30 2.06 6.66
C VAL A 318 16.16 2.99 6.27
N LEU A 319 15.33 3.39 7.23
CA LEU A 319 14.16 4.25 6.99
C LEU A 319 14.54 5.65 6.50
N GLU A 320 15.67 6.18 6.95
CA GLU A 320 16.21 7.44 6.45
C GLU A 320 16.62 7.35 4.98
N ARG A 321 17.38 6.31 4.62
CA ARG A 321 17.83 6.09 3.23
C ARG A 321 16.66 5.95 2.24
N ILE A 322 15.56 5.32 2.65
CA ILE A 322 14.37 5.14 1.79
C ILE A 322 13.36 6.28 1.92
N GLY A 323 13.61 7.28 2.78
CA GLY A 323 12.76 8.46 2.92
C GLY A 323 11.41 8.22 3.61
N LEU A 324 11.32 7.25 4.52
CA LEU A 324 10.11 6.92 5.28
C LEU A 324 10.05 7.67 6.61
N ARG A 325 9.79 8.99 6.56
CA ARG A 325 9.81 9.89 7.73
C ARG A 325 8.90 9.41 8.85
N HIS A 326 7.63 9.11 8.56
CA HIS A 326 6.69 8.65 9.58
C HIS A 326 7.15 7.36 10.28
N ALA A 327 7.65 6.38 9.54
CA ALA A 327 8.16 5.13 10.12
C ALA A 327 9.41 5.38 10.98
N ARG A 328 10.27 6.33 10.58
CA ARG A 328 11.42 6.77 11.39
C ARG A 328 10.99 7.37 12.73
N GLU A 329 9.94 8.19 12.75
CA GLU A 329 9.36 8.71 13.99
C GLU A 329 8.81 7.59 14.89
N MET A 330 8.24 6.53 14.30
CA MET A 330 7.82 5.35 15.07
C MET A 330 9.00 4.62 15.71
N VAL A 331 10.13 4.52 15.02
CA VAL A 331 11.37 3.94 15.58
C VAL A 331 11.90 4.80 16.71
N ALA A 332 11.97 6.12 16.55
CA ALA A 332 12.40 7.04 17.61
C ALA A 332 11.53 6.91 18.87
N ARG A 333 10.22 6.80 18.72
CA ARG A 333 9.32 6.52 19.85
C ARG A 333 9.59 5.18 20.51
N ALA A 334 9.88 4.13 19.73
CA ALA A 334 10.25 2.84 20.29
C ALA A 334 11.59 2.90 21.05
N GLN A 335 12.57 3.64 20.53
CA GLN A 335 13.84 3.87 21.24
C GLN A 335 13.64 4.54 22.60
N GLN A 336 12.74 5.52 22.67
CA GLN A 336 12.35 6.15 23.94
C GLN A 336 11.59 5.19 24.86
N GLU A 337 10.60 4.44 24.31
CA GLU A 337 9.80 3.46 25.07
C GLU A 337 10.69 2.42 25.78
N PHE A 338 11.74 1.95 25.11
CA PHE A 338 12.68 0.97 25.67
C PHE A 338 13.92 1.59 26.33
N GLY A 339 14.03 2.91 26.35
CA GLY A 339 15.15 3.64 26.95
C GLY A 339 16.50 3.34 26.26
N VAL A 340 16.47 3.18 24.93
CA VAL A 340 17.66 2.84 24.11
C VAL A 340 17.97 3.96 23.11
N ASP A 341 17.57 5.19 23.39
CA ASP A 341 17.97 6.36 22.63
C ASP A 341 19.42 6.78 22.92
N GLU A 342 20.01 7.60 22.05
CA GLU A 342 21.42 8.02 22.17
C GLU A 342 21.72 8.69 23.53
N SER A 343 20.76 9.40 24.11
CA SER A 343 20.92 10.06 25.41
C SER A 343 20.98 9.08 26.57
N ALA A 344 20.19 8.02 26.53
CA ALA A 344 20.19 6.95 27.53
C ALA A 344 21.48 6.10 27.46
N MET A 345 22.01 5.86 26.25
CA MET A 345 23.25 5.11 26.05
C MET A 345 24.49 5.90 26.48
N ALA A 346 24.50 7.22 26.28
CA ALA A 346 25.60 8.10 26.75
C ALA A 346 25.67 8.17 28.28
N GLY A 347 24.51 8.13 28.97
CA GLY A 347 24.42 8.14 30.43
C GLY A 347 24.91 6.82 31.08
N ALA A 348 24.69 5.69 30.43
CA ALA A 348 25.12 4.38 30.94
C ALA A 348 26.64 4.17 30.86
N GLY A 349 27.33 4.79 29.89
CA GLY A 349 28.79 4.76 29.77
C GLY A 349 29.53 5.62 30.78
N ALA A 350 28.86 6.62 31.39
CA ALA A 350 29.49 7.53 32.35
C ALA A 350 29.48 6.99 33.81
N VAL A 351 28.74 5.95 34.12
CA VAL A 351 28.64 5.35 35.49
C VAL A 351 29.63 4.22 35.76
N GLY A 352 30.36 3.79 34.73
CA GLY A 352 31.29 2.63 34.81
C GLY A 352 32.75 2.94 35.14
N VAL A 353 33.12 4.19 35.48
CA VAL A 353 34.49 4.54 35.88
C VAL A 353 34.46 5.33 37.20
N ARG A 354 34.35 4.63 38.31
CA ARG A 354 34.84 5.05 39.61
C ARG A 354 35.34 3.85 40.40
#